data_1a7f89ce25bff5faae3d5d64d6aa8b46
#
_entry.id   1a7f89ce25bff5faae3d5d64d6aa8b46
#
_cell.length_a   1.000
_cell.length_b   1.000
_cell.length_c   1.000
_cell.angle_alpha   90.00
_cell.angle_beta   90.00
_cell.angle_gamma   90.00
#
_symmetry.space_group_name_H-M   'P 1'
#
loop_
_entity.id
_entity.type
_entity.pdbx_description
1 polymer ?
#
loop_
_entity_poly.entity_id
_entity_poly.type
_entity_poly.pdbx_seq_one_letter_code
_entity_poly.pdbx_strand_id
1 'polypeptide(L)'
;MRKFLLPLLFAPLAVGVVSLSVAHADAMSDWTKAVSKLVAAKQGYPRAAIARQLEGRAKVRLTVAADGTISNYEIIEPTGKGPLDHAIPKLIGRINPLPKLPGGKAEMTFILPLAWSLD
;
A
#
# COMPACT_ATOMS: atom_id res chain seq x y z
N MET A 1 -30.27 37.45 -16.81
CA MET A 1 -31.01 36.40 -17.45
C MET A 1 -30.19 35.42 -18.18
N ARG A 2 -29.43 35.92 -19.14
CA ARG A 2 -28.61 35.01 -19.93
C ARG A 2 -27.57 34.31 -19.11
N LYS A 3 -27.21 34.90 -18.02
CA LYS A 3 -26.19 34.34 -17.14
C LYS A 3 -26.49 32.97 -16.62
N PHE A 4 -27.76 32.66 -16.52
CA PHE A 4 -28.15 31.37 -15.98
C PHE A 4 -27.61 30.21 -16.77
N LEU A 5 -27.44 30.41 -18.04
CA LEU A 5 -26.98 29.33 -18.91
C LEU A 5 -25.60 28.84 -18.58
N LEU A 6 -24.73 29.75 -18.18
CA LEU A 6 -23.33 29.40 -17.90
C LEU A 6 -23.17 28.37 -16.79
N PRO A 7 -23.81 28.56 -15.63
CA PRO A 7 -23.70 27.58 -14.56
C PRO A 7 -24.18 26.21 -14.98
N LEU A 8 -25.19 26.15 -15.80
CA LEU A 8 -25.74 24.88 -16.25
C LEU A 8 -24.72 24.11 -17.09
N LEU A 9 -23.93 24.81 -17.86
CA LEU A 9 -22.94 24.16 -18.70
C LEU A 9 -21.83 23.50 -17.90
N PHE A 10 -21.48 24.09 -16.79
CA PHE A 10 -20.42 23.52 -15.96
C PHE A 10 -20.84 22.25 -15.25
N ALA A 11 -22.07 22.16 -14.83
CA ALA A 11 -22.53 21.02 -14.05
C ALA A 11 -22.27 19.68 -14.71
N PRO A 12 -22.58 19.51 -16.00
CA PRO A 12 -22.31 18.22 -16.66
C PRO A 12 -20.84 17.85 -16.67
N LEU A 13 -20.00 18.82 -16.87
CA LEU A 13 -18.56 18.57 -16.92
C LEU A 13 -18.03 18.09 -15.57
N ALA A 14 -18.49 18.72 -14.51
CA ALA A 14 -18.07 18.36 -13.18
C ALA A 14 -18.45 16.92 -12.86
N VAL A 15 -19.63 16.50 -13.26
CA VAL A 15 -20.09 15.13 -13.02
C VAL A 15 -19.19 14.13 -13.73
N GLY A 16 -18.82 14.41 -14.96
CA GLY A 16 -17.95 13.54 -15.71
C GLY A 16 -16.60 13.34 -15.05
N VAL A 17 -16.01 14.42 -14.54
CA VAL A 17 -14.72 14.34 -13.87
C VAL A 17 -14.82 13.51 -12.61
N VAL A 18 -15.89 13.68 -11.85
CA VAL A 18 -16.08 12.92 -10.61
C VAL A 18 -16.15 11.42 -10.89
N SER A 19 -16.82 11.03 -11.98
CA SER A 19 -16.92 9.62 -12.33
C SER A 19 -15.56 8.98 -12.58
N LEU A 20 -14.67 9.67 -13.28
CA LEU A 20 -13.33 9.16 -13.53
C LEU A 20 -12.54 9.00 -12.24
N SER A 21 -12.67 9.95 -11.32
CA SER A 21 -11.98 9.90 -10.04
C SER A 21 -12.42 8.68 -9.22
N VAL A 22 -13.70 8.38 -9.23
CA VAL A 22 -14.24 7.23 -8.50
C VAL A 22 -13.66 5.93 -9.05
N ALA A 23 -13.58 5.79 -10.38
CA ALA A 23 -13.04 4.58 -10.99
C ALA A 23 -11.58 4.34 -10.58
N HIS A 24 -10.76 5.40 -10.56
CA HIS A 24 -9.37 5.28 -10.12
C HIS A 24 -9.26 4.90 -8.64
N ALA A 25 -10.12 5.49 -7.81
CA ALA A 25 -10.13 5.20 -6.38
C ALA A 25 -10.47 3.74 -6.12
N ASP A 26 -11.42 3.17 -6.87
CA ASP A 26 -11.80 1.77 -6.72
C ASP A 26 -10.66 0.84 -7.10
N ALA A 27 -9.98 1.10 -8.20
CA ALA A 27 -8.87 0.28 -8.64
C ALA A 27 -7.72 0.30 -7.63
N MET A 28 -7.42 1.46 -7.08
CA MET A 28 -6.38 1.60 -6.07
C MET A 28 -6.78 0.91 -4.78
N SER A 29 -8.04 1.02 -4.37
CA SER A 29 -8.54 0.36 -3.18
C SER A 29 -8.44 -1.15 -3.31
N ASP A 30 -8.79 -1.71 -4.47
CA ASP A 30 -8.70 -3.15 -4.70
C ASP A 30 -7.26 -3.62 -4.65
N TRP A 31 -6.35 -2.86 -5.25
CA TRP A 31 -4.93 -3.18 -5.22
C TRP A 31 -4.39 -3.17 -3.79
N THR A 32 -4.76 -2.15 -3.02
CA THR A 32 -4.32 -2.03 -1.63
C THR A 32 -4.81 -3.21 -0.80
N LYS A 33 -6.05 -3.65 -1.01
CA LYS A 33 -6.59 -4.82 -0.31
C LYS A 33 -5.83 -6.08 -0.68
N ALA A 34 -5.50 -6.24 -1.96
CA ALA A 34 -4.75 -7.40 -2.42
C ALA A 34 -3.35 -7.43 -1.79
N VAL A 35 -2.68 -6.28 -1.70
CA VAL A 35 -1.38 -6.18 -1.05
C VAL A 35 -1.49 -6.53 0.43
N SER A 36 -2.50 -6.01 1.12
CA SER A 36 -2.71 -6.29 2.53
C SER A 36 -2.91 -7.78 2.79
N LYS A 37 -3.68 -8.44 1.94
CA LYS A 37 -3.89 -9.89 2.05
C LYS A 37 -2.60 -10.66 1.85
N LEU A 38 -1.81 -10.24 0.86
CA LEU A 38 -0.55 -10.90 0.55
C LEU A 38 0.41 -10.76 1.73
N VAL A 39 0.52 -9.55 2.28
CA VAL A 39 1.38 -9.30 3.43
C VAL A 39 0.95 -10.17 4.62
N ALA A 40 -0.34 -10.19 4.92
CA ALA A 40 -0.86 -10.99 6.03
C ALA A 40 -0.55 -12.47 5.85
N ALA A 41 -0.65 -12.97 4.61
CA ALA A 41 -0.40 -14.37 4.32
C ALA A 41 1.08 -14.74 4.44
N LYS A 42 1.99 -13.80 4.17
CA LYS A 42 3.43 -14.07 4.14
C LYS A 42 4.17 -13.57 5.36
N GLN A 43 3.55 -12.72 6.17
CA GLN A 43 4.20 -12.17 7.35
C GLN A 43 4.38 -13.26 8.41
N GLY A 44 5.64 -13.48 8.80
CA GLY A 44 5.94 -14.42 9.84
C GLY A 44 6.20 -13.71 11.16
N TYR A 45 6.17 -14.46 12.24
CA TYR A 45 6.51 -13.95 13.56
C TYR A 45 7.79 -14.67 14.00
N PRO A 46 8.94 -13.98 14.11
CA PRO A 46 10.18 -14.65 14.47
C PRO A 46 10.09 -15.36 15.81
N ARG A 47 10.67 -16.55 15.91
CA ARG A 47 10.64 -17.31 17.15
C ARG A 47 11.26 -16.55 18.30
N ALA A 48 12.36 -15.86 18.07
CA ALA A 48 13.02 -15.09 19.11
C ALA A 48 12.10 -13.98 19.64
N ALA A 49 11.30 -13.39 18.76
CA ALA A 49 10.36 -12.36 19.16
C ALA A 49 9.21 -12.94 19.97
N ILE A 50 8.70 -14.12 19.57
CA ILE A 50 7.65 -14.80 20.33
C ILE A 50 8.17 -15.18 21.73
N ALA A 51 9.35 -15.77 21.80
CA ALA A 51 9.92 -16.21 23.06
C ALA A 51 10.13 -15.05 24.04
N ARG A 52 10.43 -13.88 23.51
CA ARG A 52 10.66 -12.69 24.33
C ARG A 52 9.43 -11.78 24.39
N GLN A 53 8.31 -12.24 23.82
CA GLN A 53 7.04 -11.50 23.80
C GLN A 53 7.18 -10.10 23.24
N LEU A 54 7.94 -9.97 22.15
CA LEU A 54 8.17 -8.69 21.50
C LEU A 54 7.05 -8.38 20.53
N GLU A 55 6.49 -7.20 20.66
CA GLU A 55 5.48 -6.67 19.74
C GLU A 55 5.99 -5.34 19.19
N GLY A 56 5.46 -4.91 18.06
CA GLY A 56 5.87 -3.64 17.52
C GLY A 56 5.20 -3.32 16.21
N ARG A 57 5.44 -2.11 15.77
CA ARG A 57 4.94 -1.59 14.49
C ARG A 57 6.08 -0.97 13.73
N ALA A 58 6.00 -1.07 12.42
CA ALA A 58 7.00 -0.49 11.54
C ALA A 58 6.32 0.12 10.33
N LYS A 59 7.04 0.99 9.64
CA LYS A 59 6.60 1.55 8.36
C LYS A 59 7.74 1.41 7.37
N VAL A 60 7.43 0.90 6.21
CA VAL A 60 8.40 0.66 5.14
C VAL A 60 7.93 1.38 3.89
N ARG A 61 8.81 2.17 3.29
CA ARG A 61 8.54 2.80 2.00
C ARG A 61 8.94 1.83 0.92
N LEU A 62 8.00 1.48 0.05
CA LEU A 62 8.27 0.58 -1.07
C LEU A 62 8.17 1.34 -2.38
N THR A 63 9.08 1.06 -3.30
CA THR A 63 9.02 1.53 -4.68
C THR A 63 8.74 0.32 -5.55
N VAL A 64 7.66 0.38 -6.32
CA VAL A 64 7.13 -0.77 -7.05
C VAL A 64 7.03 -0.43 -8.53
N ALA A 65 7.49 -1.35 -9.38
CA ALA A 65 7.41 -1.20 -10.83
C ALA A 65 6.03 -1.62 -11.32
N ALA A 66 5.75 -1.36 -12.60
CA ALA A 66 4.45 -1.62 -13.20
C ALA A 66 3.96 -3.05 -13.01
N ASP A 67 4.87 -4.02 -13.08
CA ASP A 67 4.53 -5.44 -12.96
C ASP A 67 4.43 -5.93 -11.52
N GLY A 68 4.61 -5.04 -10.54
CA GLY A 68 4.56 -5.41 -9.14
C GLY A 68 5.92 -5.67 -8.51
N THR A 69 6.99 -5.64 -9.28
CA THR A 69 8.33 -5.88 -8.75
C THR A 69 8.72 -4.76 -7.77
N ILE A 70 9.13 -5.15 -6.57
CA ILE A 70 9.61 -4.21 -5.58
C ILE A 70 11.06 -3.88 -5.93
N SER A 71 11.30 -2.69 -6.48
CA SER A 71 12.62 -2.30 -6.93
C SER A 71 13.47 -1.70 -5.82
N ASN A 72 12.83 -1.21 -4.76
CA ASN A 72 13.55 -0.62 -3.65
C ASN A 72 12.66 -0.58 -2.42
N TYR A 73 13.26 -0.59 -1.23
CA TYR A 73 12.53 -0.38 0.01
C TYR A 73 13.40 0.35 1.02
N GLU A 74 12.73 1.03 1.95
CA GLU A 74 13.41 1.76 3.01
C GLU A 74 12.55 1.67 4.28
N ILE A 75 13.15 1.25 5.37
CA ILE A 75 12.47 1.19 6.67
C ILE A 75 12.48 2.60 7.24
N ILE A 76 11.34 3.28 7.21
CA ILE A 76 11.27 4.67 7.69
C ILE A 76 10.93 4.76 9.17
N GLU A 77 10.25 3.75 9.71
CA GLU A 77 10.02 3.65 11.16
C GLU A 77 10.23 2.22 11.58
N PRO A 78 11.37 1.89 12.21
CA PRO A 78 11.60 0.53 12.68
C PRO A 78 10.79 0.24 13.94
N THR A 79 10.64 -1.05 14.27
CA THR A 79 9.94 -1.44 15.49
C THR A 79 10.75 -1.13 16.75
N GLY A 80 12.06 -1.01 16.61
CA GLY A 80 12.95 -0.90 17.74
C GLY A 80 13.27 -2.22 18.41
N LYS A 81 12.77 -3.33 17.84
CA LYS A 81 13.01 -4.68 18.36
C LYS A 81 13.81 -5.45 17.32
N GLY A 82 15.05 -5.80 17.62
CA GLY A 82 15.95 -6.44 16.67
C GLY A 82 15.35 -7.60 15.90
N PRO A 83 14.79 -8.61 16.58
CA PRO A 83 14.22 -9.75 15.85
C PRO A 83 13.12 -9.36 14.87
N LEU A 84 12.27 -8.39 15.22
CA LEU A 84 11.21 -7.94 14.32
C LEU A 84 11.79 -7.14 13.15
N ASP A 85 12.74 -6.27 13.43
CA ASP A 85 13.36 -5.47 12.38
C ASP A 85 14.11 -6.34 11.38
N HIS A 86 14.76 -7.40 11.84
CA HIS A 86 15.44 -8.34 10.95
C HIS A 86 14.47 -9.14 10.09
N ALA A 87 13.22 -9.26 10.51
CA ALA A 87 12.21 -9.98 9.74
C ALA A 87 11.71 -9.17 8.55
N ILE A 88 11.88 -7.85 8.57
CA ILE A 88 11.34 -7.00 7.51
C ILE A 88 11.94 -7.30 6.14
N PRO A 89 13.26 -7.34 5.96
CA PRO A 89 13.81 -7.68 4.64
C PRO A 89 13.35 -9.03 4.14
N LYS A 90 13.21 -10.01 5.02
CA LYS A 90 12.74 -11.34 4.64
C LYS A 90 11.30 -11.31 4.16
N LEU A 91 10.46 -10.53 4.82
CA LEU A 91 9.08 -10.37 4.40
C LEU A 91 9.01 -9.71 3.02
N ILE A 92 9.79 -8.65 2.81
CA ILE A 92 9.81 -7.97 1.51
C ILE A 92 10.16 -8.97 0.41
N GLY A 93 11.13 -9.85 0.65
CA GLY A 93 11.49 -10.88 -0.32
C GLY A 93 10.35 -11.86 -0.61
N ARG A 94 9.55 -12.18 0.41
CA ARG A 94 8.44 -13.13 0.24
C ARG A 94 7.25 -12.54 -0.48
N ILE A 95 7.00 -11.25 -0.34
CA ILE A 95 5.86 -10.60 -0.99
C ILE A 95 6.21 -10.05 -2.38
N ASN A 96 7.46 -10.13 -2.78
CA ASN A 96 7.89 -9.66 -4.09
C ASN A 96 7.73 -10.79 -5.12
N PRO A 97 7.01 -10.61 -6.24
CA PRO A 97 6.36 -9.37 -6.66
C PRO A 97 4.98 -9.17 -6.06
N LEU A 98 4.59 -7.93 -5.95
CA LEU A 98 3.23 -7.56 -5.57
C LEU A 98 2.31 -7.70 -6.78
N PRO A 99 0.99 -7.58 -6.59
CA PRO A 99 0.09 -7.52 -7.74
C PRO A 99 0.45 -6.35 -8.66
N LYS A 100 0.15 -6.52 -9.93
CA LYS A 100 0.40 -5.51 -10.95
C LYS A 100 -0.23 -4.19 -10.55
N LEU A 101 0.48 -3.08 -10.80
CA LEU A 101 -0.03 -1.76 -10.45
C LEU A 101 -1.31 -1.42 -11.21
N PRO A 102 -2.28 -0.76 -10.56
CA PRO A 102 -3.51 -0.37 -11.23
C PRO A 102 -3.31 0.86 -12.11
N GLY A 103 -4.20 1.05 -13.07
CA GLY A 103 -4.22 2.27 -13.88
C GLY A 103 -3.08 2.44 -14.85
N GLY A 104 -2.33 1.39 -15.15
CA GLY A 104 -1.23 1.48 -16.09
C GLY A 104 -0.04 2.30 -15.60
N LYS A 105 0.09 2.47 -14.29
CA LYS A 105 1.22 3.21 -13.73
C LYS A 105 2.53 2.48 -14.00
N ALA A 106 3.56 3.25 -14.35
CA ALA A 106 4.89 2.68 -14.58
C ALA A 106 5.60 2.38 -13.28
N GLU A 107 5.35 3.16 -12.25
CA GLU A 107 6.02 3.04 -10.95
C GLU A 107 5.15 3.70 -9.89
N MET A 108 5.27 3.21 -8.66
CA MET A 108 4.56 3.82 -7.54
C MET A 108 5.38 3.64 -6.27
N THR A 109 5.36 4.66 -5.42
CA THR A 109 5.97 4.61 -4.09
C THR A 109 4.87 4.75 -3.06
N PHE A 110 4.87 3.89 -2.06
CA PHE A 110 3.87 3.97 -1.00
C PHE A 110 4.45 3.48 0.32
N ILE A 111 3.73 3.76 1.42
CA ILE A 111 4.13 3.36 2.76
C ILE A 111 3.35 2.11 3.15
N LEU A 112 4.07 1.06 3.52
CA LEU A 112 3.47 -0.18 3.99
C LEU A 112 3.62 -0.24 5.51
N PRO A 113 2.50 -0.19 6.25
CA PRO A 113 2.55 -0.36 7.70
C PRO A 113 2.61 -1.84 8.04
N LEU A 114 3.44 -2.19 9.03
CA LEU A 114 3.56 -3.56 9.52
C LEU A 114 3.30 -3.57 11.02
N ALA A 115 2.69 -4.63 11.50
CA ALA A 115 2.42 -4.78 12.92
C ALA A 115 2.61 -6.21 13.34
N TRP A 116 3.21 -6.41 14.50
CA TRP A 116 3.34 -7.71 15.15
C TRP A 116 2.68 -7.64 16.52
N SER A 117 1.70 -8.49 16.73
CA SER A 117 0.93 -8.53 17.96
C SER A 117 0.73 -9.99 18.38
N LEU A 118 0.75 -10.23 19.69
CA LEU A 118 0.67 -11.57 20.26
C LEU A 118 -0.71 -11.94 20.77
N ASP A 119 -1.72 -11.16 20.47
CA ASP A 119 -3.09 -11.46 20.95
C ASP A 119 -3.64 -12.73 20.41
#